data_3e358be308780911ebd738bb253da1c1
#
_entry.id   3e358be308780911ebd738bb253da1c1
#
_cell.length_a   1.000
_cell.length_b   1.000
_cell.length_c   1.000
_cell.angle_alpha   90.00
_cell.angle_beta   90.00
_cell.angle_gamma   90.00
#
_symmetry.space_group_name_H-M   'P 1'
#
loop_
_entity.id
_entity.type
_entity.pdbx_description
1 polymer ?
#
loop_
_entity_poly.entity_id
_entity_poly.type
_entity_poly.pdbx_seq_one_letter_code
_entity_poly.pdbx_strand_id
1 'polypeptide(L)'
;MDDQIQRMKVLGAGIFSLMLALGVARFAYTPLLPLMQAQAGLGLAEGGWLAAINYAGYLTGALTAASISNLVLKDRLFRIGMVVAVLTTVMMGLTTDFWVWAVSRYLAGLASAASMLLGTGLILNWLIRHNHRSELGIHFAGIGLGIAGCSVAVAVMSLWLDWREQWFVFTAIACVLLVPALKWLPAPDTSTLTRTGAPMHDNPPSPLFMRVFMAAYFCAGVGFVVSATFIVAIVNRLPGLEGQGSWSFLAIGLAAVPACIVWDFIARRTGALNALILAAVLQIVGILLPVVVGGMVGAIAGALLFGGTFVGMVSLVLTMAG
;
A
#
# COMPACT_ATOMS: atom_id res chain seq x y z
N MET A 1 7.77 30.34 -6.08
CA MET A 1 8.33 29.24 -6.91
C MET A 1 8.92 28.14 -6.03
N ASP A 2 9.73 28.49 -5.03
CA ASP A 2 10.37 27.49 -4.13
C ASP A 2 9.37 26.65 -3.30
N ASP A 3 8.29 27.26 -2.81
CA ASP A 3 7.27 26.59 -1.99
C ASP A 3 6.50 25.49 -2.76
N GLN A 4 6.16 25.75 -4.03
CA GLN A 4 5.51 24.75 -4.91
C GLN A 4 6.45 23.59 -5.25
N ILE A 5 7.73 23.89 -5.49
CA ILE A 5 8.73 22.86 -5.76
C ILE A 5 8.93 21.99 -4.52
N GLN A 6 8.99 22.61 -3.33
CA GLN A 6 9.12 21.87 -2.07
C GLN A 6 7.90 21.00 -1.79
N ARG A 7 6.68 21.50 -2.04
CA ARG A 7 5.45 20.71 -1.96
C ARG A 7 5.50 19.49 -2.88
N MET A 8 5.91 19.66 -4.14
CA MET A 8 6.04 18.53 -5.08
C MET A 8 7.09 17.52 -4.62
N LYS A 9 8.20 17.97 -4.04
CA LYS A 9 9.21 17.06 -3.47
C LYS A 9 8.65 16.26 -2.30
N VAL A 10 7.92 16.89 -1.37
CA VAL A 10 7.33 16.21 -0.21
C VAL A 10 6.28 15.18 -0.65
N LEU A 11 5.38 15.53 -1.56
CA LEU A 11 4.41 14.60 -2.13
C LEU A 11 5.11 13.47 -2.92
N GLY A 12 6.15 13.80 -3.68
CA GLY A 12 6.98 12.83 -4.39
C GLY A 12 7.70 11.87 -3.43
N ALA A 13 8.27 12.37 -2.32
CA ALA A 13 8.85 11.51 -1.28
C ALA A 13 7.82 10.48 -0.78
N GLY A 14 6.59 10.91 -0.58
CA GLY A 14 5.49 10.05 -0.19
C GLY A 14 5.16 8.99 -1.25
N ILE A 15 5.03 9.38 -2.52
CA ILE A 15 4.79 8.45 -3.62
C ILE A 15 5.90 7.40 -3.68
N PHE A 16 7.17 7.81 -3.68
CA PHE A 16 8.30 6.89 -3.76
C PHE A 16 8.43 5.99 -2.53
N SER A 17 8.10 6.49 -1.32
CA SER A 17 8.10 5.67 -0.12
C SER A 17 7.01 4.58 -0.16
N LEU A 18 5.81 4.90 -0.67
CA LEU A 18 4.73 3.91 -0.86
C LEU A 18 5.05 2.92 -1.97
N MET A 19 5.63 3.37 -3.08
CA MET A 19 6.10 2.47 -4.14
C MET A 19 7.16 1.51 -3.63
N LEU A 20 8.11 1.99 -2.80
CA LEU A 20 9.15 1.15 -2.20
C LEU A 20 8.56 0.15 -1.20
N ALA A 21 7.89 0.63 -0.17
CA ALA A 21 7.51 -0.21 0.98
C ALA A 21 6.27 -1.06 0.72
N LEU A 22 5.27 -0.52 0.00
CA LEU A 22 4.08 -1.29 -0.36
C LEU A 22 4.20 -1.92 -1.75
N GLY A 23 4.65 -1.18 -2.76
CA GLY A 23 4.83 -1.72 -4.10
C GLY A 23 5.85 -2.85 -4.10
N VAL A 24 7.12 -2.53 -3.92
CA VAL A 24 8.23 -3.47 -4.08
C VAL A 24 8.32 -4.46 -2.91
N ALA A 25 8.48 -3.98 -1.66
CA ALA A 25 8.74 -4.88 -0.54
C ALA A 25 7.53 -5.75 -0.14
N ARG A 26 6.31 -5.31 -0.43
CA ARG A 26 5.08 -6.04 -0.06
C ARG A 26 4.38 -6.67 -1.25
N PHE A 27 3.96 -5.87 -2.24
CA PHE A 27 3.06 -6.31 -3.31
C PHE A 27 3.75 -6.99 -4.48
N ALA A 28 5.07 -6.83 -4.71
CA ALA A 28 5.80 -7.62 -5.70
C ALA A 28 5.71 -9.13 -5.44
N TYR A 29 5.52 -9.54 -4.19
CA TYR A 29 5.31 -10.93 -3.81
C TYR A 29 4.08 -11.55 -4.51
N THR A 30 3.00 -10.80 -4.69
CA THR A 30 1.75 -11.34 -5.27
C THR A 30 1.95 -11.86 -6.70
N PRO A 31 2.49 -11.10 -7.67
CA PRO A 31 2.77 -11.62 -9.00
C PRO A 31 3.96 -12.59 -9.06
N LEU A 32 4.91 -12.53 -8.11
CA LEU A 32 6.04 -13.46 -8.01
C LEU A 32 5.68 -14.80 -7.36
N LEU A 33 4.61 -14.86 -6.57
CA LEU A 33 4.23 -16.07 -5.83
C LEU A 33 4.08 -17.31 -6.73
N PRO A 34 3.36 -17.28 -7.87
CA PRO A 34 3.28 -18.43 -8.75
C PRO A 34 4.65 -18.87 -9.31
N LEU A 35 5.53 -17.92 -9.59
CA LEU A 35 6.88 -18.21 -10.09
C LEU A 35 7.74 -18.86 -8.99
N MET A 36 7.67 -18.35 -7.76
CA MET A 36 8.36 -18.95 -6.60
C MET A 36 7.82 -20.37 -6.31
N GLN A 37 6.52 -20.60 -6.48
CA GLN A 37 5.93 -21.94 -6.34
C GLN A 37 6.48 -22.90 -7.39
N ALA A 38 6.57 -22.47 -8.65
CA ALA A 38 7.03 -23.29 -9.75
C ALA A 38 8.55 -23.55 -9.72
N GLN A 39 9.36 -22.57 -9.36
CA GLN A 39 10.81 -22.61 -9.50
C GLN A 39 11.57 -22.82 -8.19
N ALA A 40 11.04 -22.37 -7.05
CA ALA A 40 11.67 -22.51 -5.74
C ALA A 40 11.03 -23.61 -4.88
N GLY A 41 9.98 -24.25 -5.37
CA GLY A 41 9.29 -25.32 -4.64
C GLY A 41 8.45 -24.83 -3.45
N LEU A 42 8.09 -23.53 -3.41
CA LEU A 42 7.28 -22.95 -2.34
C LEU A 42 5.86 -23.55 -2.36
N GLY A 43 5.47 -24.22 -1.30
CA GLY A 43 4.13 -24.80 -1.17
C GLY A 43 3.03 -23.73 -1.14
N LEU A 44 1.80 -24.13 -1.53
CA LEU A 44 0.64 -23.22 -1.50
C LEU A 44 0.36 -22.68 -0.10
N ALA A 45 0.40 -23.58 0.92
CA ALA A 45 0.19 -23.20 2.32
C ALA A 45 1.31 -22.27 2.83
N GLU A 46 2.56 -22.60 2.51
CA GLU A 46 3.72 -21.78 2.87
C GLU A 46 3.63 -20.38 2.26
N GLY A 47 3.25 -20.28 0.98
CA GLY A 47 3.01 -18.99 0.32
C GLY A 47 1.94 -18.16 1.02
N GLY A 48 0.86 -18.82 1.47
CA GLY A 48 -0.18 -18.19 2.30
C GLY A 48 0.34 -17.73 3.66
N TRP A 49 1.15 -18.54 4.34
CA TRP A 49 1.78 -18.16 5.61
C TRP A 49 2.71 -16.96 5.48
N LEU A 50 3.54 -16.91 4.44
CA LEU A 50 4.42 -15.75 4.18
C LEU A 50 3.62 -14.45 3.97
N ALA A 51 2.46 -14.53 3.32
CA ALA A 51 1.56 -13.39 3.21
C ALA A 51 0.95 -13.01 4.56
N ALA A 52 0.44 -13.99 5.34
CA ALA A 52 -0.12 -13.76 6.67
C ALA A 52 0.90 -13.14 7.64
N ILE A 53 2.14 -13.62 7.62
CA ILE A 53 3.24 -13.08 8.42
C ILE A 53 3.54 -11.62 8.04
N ASN A 54 3.48 -11.26 6.76
CA ASN A 54 3.62 -9.87 6.34
C ASN A 54 2.50 -8.98 6.90
N TYR A 55 1.25 -9.46 6.90
CA TYR A 55 0.14 -8.75 7.51
C TYR A 55 0.28 -8.63 9.03
N ALA A 56 0.79 -9.66 9.70
CA ALA A 56 1.11 -9.60 11.14
C ALA A 56 2.16 -8.51 11.44
N GLY A 57 3.22 -8.44 10.63
CA GLY A 57 4.21 -7.36 10.69
C GLY A 57 3.58 -5.98 10.49
N TYR A 58 2.71 -5.84 9.48
CA TYR A 58 1.99 -4.58 9.25
C TYR A 58 1.11 -4.19 10.43
N LEU A 59 0.34 -5.13 11.00
CA LEU A 59 -0.51 -4.87 12.18
C LEU A 59 0.33 -4.45 13.38
N THR A 60 1.43 -5.15 13.65
CA THR A 60 2.36 -4.77 14.74
C THR A 60 2.92 -3.36 14.53
N GLY A 61 3.33 -3.05 13.31
CA GLY A 61 3.81 -1.73 12.93
C GLY A 61 2.73 -0.65 13.07
N ALA A 62 1.48 -0.95 12.71
CA ALA A 62 0.35 -0.03 12.84
C ALA A 62 0.02 0.28 14.31
N LEU A 63 -0.01 -0.74 15.17
CA LEU A 63 -0.22 -0.56 16.61
C LEU A 63 0.92 0.23 17.24
N THR A 64 2.16 -0.03 16.83
CA THR A 64 3.32 0.75 17.28
C THR A 64 3.22 2.20 16.83
N ALA A 65 2.88 2.44 15.55
CA ALA A 65 2.72 3.79 15.01
C ALA A 65 1.62 4.59 15.75
N ALA A 66 0.52 3.94 16.11
CA ALA A 66 -0.59 4.56 16.86
C ALA A 66 -0.18 4.99 18.27
N SER A 67 0.81 4.34 18.89
CA SER A 67 1.30 4.67 20.23
C SER A 67 2.35 5.79 20.24
N ILE A 68 2.83 6.23 19.05
CA ILE A 68 3.90 7.23 18.95
C ILE A 68 3.31 8.60 18.64
N SER A 69 3.44 9.56 19.55
CA SER A 69 3.06 10.97 19.32
C SER A 69 4.23 11.83 18.86
N ASN A 70 5.47 11.47 19.20
CA ASN A 70 6.67 12.25 18.91
C ASN A 70 7.02 12.26 17.43
N LEU A 71 6.97 13.43 16.78
CA LEU A 71 7.25 13.60 15.35
C LEU A 71 8.68 13.23 14.95
N VAL A 72 9.68 13.50 15.81
CA VAL A 72 11.07 13.16 15.53
C VAL A 72 11.25 11.65 15.53
N LEU A 73 10.60 10.95 16.47
CA LEU A 73 10.61 9.49 16.52
C LEU A 73 9.88 8.89 15.31
N LYS A 74 8.75 9.48 14.89
CA LYS A 74 8.03 9.08 13.65
C LYS A 74 8.95 9.19 12.43
N ASP A 75 9.68 10.29 12.27
CA ASP A 75 10.61 10.48 11.14
C ASP A 75 11.76 9.46 11.18
N ARG A 76 12.35 9.23 12.35
CA ARG A 76 13.43 8.23 12.50
C ARG A 76 12.95 6.83 12.13
N LEU A 77 11.80 6.41 12.64
CA LEU A 77 11.25 5.08 12.35
C LEU A 77 10.81 4.95 10.88
N PHE A 78 10.28 6.01 10.28
CA PHE A 78 10.00 6.04 8.84
C PHE A 78 11.27 5.80 8.03
N ARG A 79 12.36 6.53 8.31
CA ARG A 79 13.64 6.38 7.59
C ARG A 79 14.24 4.99 7.77
N ILE A 80 14.23 4.45 8.99
CA ILE A 80 14.64 3.07 9.25
C ILE A 80 13.77 2.09 8.47
N GLY A 81 12.45 2.27 8.47
CA GLY A 81 11.52 1.43 7.71
C GLY A 81 11.83 1.41 6.22
N MET A 82 12.22 2.55 5.62
CA MET A 82 12.60 2.59 4.19
C MET A 82 13.85 1.76 3.91
N VAL A 83 14.87 1.82 4.78
CA VAL A 83 16.07 0.98 4.65
C VAL A 83 15.72 -0.50 4.84
N VAL A 84 14.91 -0.81 5.86
CA VAL A 84 14.43 -2.18 6.11
C VAL A 84 13.65 -2.73 4.90
N ALA A 85 12.85 -1.92 4.22
CA ALA A 85 12.14 -2.34 3.00
C ALA A 85 13.11 -2.82 1.90
N VAL A 86 14.25 -2.14 1.71
CA VAL A 86 15.28 -2.58 0.75
C VAL A 86 15.94 -3.88 1.21
N LEU A 87 16.33 -3.96 2.49
CA LEU A 87 16.99 -5.16 3.04
C LEU A 87 16.09 -6.39 2.97
N THR A 88 14.80 -6.24 3.26
CA THR A 88 13.85 -7.35 3.16
C THR A 88 13.61 -7.78 1.72
N THR A 89 13.69 -6.88 0.76
CA THR A 89 13.56 -7.21 -0.66
C THR A 89 14.72 -8.08 -1.13
N VAL A 90 15.97 -7.72 -0.79
CA VAL A 90 17.14 -8.55 -1.16
C VAL A 90 17.12 -9.90 -0.47
N MET A 91 16.68 -9.98 0.80
CA MET A 91 16.59 -11.25 1.53
C MET A 91 15.70 -12.28 0.83
N MET A 92 14.65 -11.85 0.13
CA MET A 92 13.77 -12.76 -0.63
C MET A 92 14.51 -13.50 -1.75
N GLY A 93 15.52 -12.89 -2.38
CA GLY A 93 16.32 -13.49 -3.45
C GLY A 93 17.55 -14.28 -2.99
N LEU A 94 17.99 -14.12 -1.72
CA LEU A 94 19.25 -14.71 -1.25
C LEU A 94 19.15 -16.20 -0.91
N THR A 95 17.97 -16.72 -0.58
CA THR A 95 17.78 -18.07 -0.04
C THR A 95 16.46 -18.67 -0.48
N THR A 96 16.30 -19.97 -0.25
CA THR A 96 15.02 -20.71 -0.33
C THR A 96 14.53 -21.14 1.05
N ASP A 97 15.20 -20.70 2.14
CA ASP A 97 14.80 -21.05 3.49
C ASP A 97 13.52 -20.29 3.90
N PHE A 98 12.50 -21.05 4.30
CA PHE A 98 11.20 -20.53 4.69
C PHE A 98 11.27 -19.53 5.86
N TRP A 99 12.11 -19.81 6.87
CA TRP A 99 12.20 -18.97 8.06
C TRP A 99 12.86 -17.61 7.77
N VAL A 100 13.86 -17.59 6.88
CA VAL A 100 14.46 -16.35 6.41
C VAL A 100 13.43 -15.52 5.62
N TRP A 101 12.66 -16.19 4.76
CA TRP A 101 11.54 -15.52 4.08
C TRP A 101 10.48 -15.01 5.05
N ALA A 102 10.13 -15.78 6.09
CA ALA A 102 9.17 -15.39 7.11
C ALA A 102 9.61 -14.13 7.87
N VAL A 103 10.88 -14.09 8.31
CA VAL A 103 11.47 -12.89 8.94
C VAL A 103 11.45 -11.71 7.99
N SER A 104 11.89 -11.91 6.74
CA SER A 104 11.86 -10.87 5.71
C SER A 104 10.44 -10.32 5.52
N ARG A 105 9.43 -11.19 5.39
CA ARG A 105 8.03 -10.79 5.20
C ARG A 105 7.46 -10.03 6.40
N TYR A 106 7.80 -10.45 7.62
CA TYR A 106 7.40 -9.74 8.84
C TYR A 106 7.99 -8.32 8.89
N LEU A 107 9.31 -8.19 8.66
CA LEU A 107 9.99 -6.90 8.64
C LEU A 107 9.51 -6.00 7.49
N ALA A 108 9.22 -6.58 6.31
CA ALA A 108 8.60 -5.84 5.20
C ALA A 108 7.21 -5.32 5.57
N GLY A 109 6.44 -6.07 6.37
CA GLY A 109 5.17 -5.62 6.94
C GLY A 109 5.34 -4.40 7.86
N LEU A 110 6.30 -4.44 8.79
CA LEU A 110 6.65 -3.30 9.65
C LEU A 110 7.05 -2.07 8.82
N ALA A 111 7.91 -2.25 7.80
CA ALA A 111 8.32 -1.18 6.90
C ALA A 111 7.14 -0.58 6.12
N SER A 112 6.20 -1.42 5.68
CA SER A 112 4.98 -0.98 5.02
C SER A 112 4.10 -0.11 5.94
N ALA A 113 3.95 -0.49 7.21
CA ALA A 113 3.23 0.30 8.20
C ALA A 113 3.94 1.65 8.48
N ALA A 114 5.26 1.64 8.57
CA ALA A 114 6.05 2.86 8.75
C ALA A 114 5.84 3.84 7.58
N SER A 115 5.89 3.38 6.33
CA SER A 115 5.61 4.21 5.16
C SER A 115 4.17 4.72 5.15
N MET A 116 3.21 3.81 5.34
CA MET A 116 1.78 4.10 5.21
C MET A 116 1.27 5.03 6.30
N LEU A 117 1.68 4.83 7.56
CA LEU A 117 1.14 5.57 8.70
C LEU A 117 2.05 6.71 9.14
N LEU A 118 3.33 6.41 9.38
CA LEU A 118 4.26 7.45 9.83
C LEU A 118 4.59 8.41 8.69
N GLY A 119 4.88 7.90 7.49
CA GLY A 119 5.14 8.70 6.30
C GLY A 119 3.98 9.61 5.94
N THR A 120 2.75 9.07 5.89
CA THR A 120 1.53 9.86 5.64
C THR A 120 1.34 10.95 6.70
N GLY A 121 1.53 10.62 7.99
CA GLY A 121 1.42 11.58 9.07
C GLY A 121 2.45 12.71 8.99
N LEU A 122 3.69 12.40 8.62
CA LEU A 122 4.75 13.41 8.42
C LEU A 122 4.44 14.34 7.23
N ILE A 123 3.96 13.78 6.12
CA ILE A 123 3.58 14.54 4.92
C ILE A 123 2.39 15.44 5.22
N LEU A 124 1.35 14.90 5.87
CA LEU A 124 0.17 15.66 6.27
C LEU A 124 0.54 16.81 7.22
N ASN A 125 1.37 16.55 8.23
CA ASN A 125 1.87 17.56 9.14
C ASN A 125 2.61 18.67 8.40
N TRP A 126 3.47 18.33 7.45
CA TRP A 126 4.18 19.30 6.63
C TRP A 126 3.22 20.15 5.79
N LEU A 127 2.23 19.52 5.10
CA LEU A 127 1.25 20.23 4.28
C LEU A 127 0.43 21.22 5.11
N ILE A 128 -0.08 20.81 6.28
CA ILE A 128 -0.86 21.66 7.19
C ILE A 128 -0.02 22.83 7.66
N ARG A 129 1.23 22.62 8.09
CA ARG A 129 2.13 23.66 8.57
C ARG A 129 2.43 24.73 7.50
N HIS A 130 2.49 24.33 6.23
CA HIS A 130 2.75 25.24 5.12
C HIS A 130 1.46 25.78 4.48
N ASN A 131 0.29 25.60 5.13
CA ASN A 131 -1.03 26.04 4.64
C ASN A 131 -1.37 25.49 3.24
N HIS A 132 -0.87 24.31 2.91
CA HIS A 132 -1.28 23.57 1.74
C HIS A 132 -2.51 22.71 2.04
N ARG A 133 -3.30 22.43 1.00
CA ARG A 133 -4.41 21.46 1.10
C ARG A 133 -3.87 20.07 1.41
N SER A 134 -4.62 19.30 2.18
CA SER A 134 -4.29 17.91 2.54
C SER A 134 -4.50 16.99 1.32
N GLU A 135 -3.64 17.11 0.30
CA GLU A 135 -3.75 16.35 -0.96
C GLU A 135 -3.14 14.94 -0.83
N LEU A 136 -3.61 14.20 0.18
CA LEU A 136 -3.18 12.82 0.41
C LEU A 136 -3.53 11.88 -0.75
N GLY A 137 -4.54 12.23 -1.58
CA GLY A 137 -4.88 11.46 -2.78
C GLY A 137 -3.71 11.30 -3.73
N ILE A 138 -2.90 12.35 -3.92
CA ILE A 138 -1.68 12.31 -4.76
C ILE A 138 -0.64 11.38 -4.13
N HIS A 139 -0.41 11.48 -2.83
CA HIS A 139 0.51 10.61 -2.10
C HIS A 139 0.13 9.13 -2.24
N PHE A 140 -1.16 8.80 -2.04
CA PHE A 140 -1.64 7.42 -2.13
C PHE A 140 -1.63 6.82 -3.53
N ALA A 141 -1.53 7.63 -4.60
CA ALA A 141 -1.31 7.13 -5.94
C ALA A 141 -0.04 6.26 -6.05
N GLY A 142 0.94 6.47 -5.14
CA GLY A 142 2.13 5.65 -5.02
C GLY A 142 1.85 4.15 -4.79
N ILE A 143 0.73 3.80 -4.12
CA ILE A 143 0.31 2.41 -3.92
C ILE A 143 -0.08 1.79 -5.26
N GLY A 144 -0.96 2.46 -6.01
CA GLY A 144 -1.41 1.99 -7.32
C GLY A 144 -0.25 1.88 -8.33
N LEU A 145 0.62 2.91 -8.38
CA LEU A 145 1.82 2.90 -9.21
C LEU A 145 2.76 1.75 -8.83
N GLY A 146 2.92 1.47 -7.53
CA GLY A 146 3.72 0.35 -7.05
C GLY A 146 3.15 -1.00 -7.50
N ILE A 147 1.85 -1.22 -7.34
CA ILE A 147 1.17 -2.46 -7.76
C ILE A 147 1.25 -2.64 -9.27
N ALA A 148 0.88 -1.63 -10.05
CA ALA A 148 0.93 -1.68 -11.52
C ALA A 148 2.37 -1.87 -12.02
N GLY A 149 3.32 -1.11 -11.47
CA GLY A 149 4.73 -1.22 -11.83
C GLY A 149 5.31 -2.60 -11.54
N CYS A 150 5.00 -3.20 -10.38
CA CYS A 150 5.43 -4.56 -10.06
C CYS A 150 4.80 -5.60 -10.97
N SER A 151 3.51 -5.44 -11.31
CA SER A 151 2.83 -6.36 -12.24
C SER A 151 3.48 -6.36 -13.62
N VAL A 152 3.71 -5.18 -14.20
CA VAL A 152 4.40 -5.04 -15.50
C VAL A 152 5.83 -5.55 -15.40
N ALA A 153 6.56 -5.18 -14.35
CA ALA A 153 7.94 -5.61 -14.18
C ALA A 153 8.06 -7.14 -14.13
N VAL A 154 7.23 -7.82 -13.32
CA VAL A 154 7.24 -9.29 -13.26
C VAL A 154 6.87 -9.90 -14.60
N ALA A 155 5.82 -9.40 -15.28
CA ALA A 155 5.40 -9.93 -16.56
C ALA A 155 6.53 -9.84 -17.61
N VAL A 156 7.24 -8.71 -17.65
CA VAL A 156 8.37 -8.50 -18.59
C VAL A 156 9.58 -9.33 -18.17
N MET A 157 9.97 -9.29 -16.90
CA MET A 157 11.16 -9.99 -16.39
C MET A 157 11.03 -11.52 -16.49
N SER A 158 9.82 -12.07 -16.35
CA SER A 158 9.57 -13.51 -16.45
C SER A 158 9.85 -14.09 -17.84
N LEU A 159 10.09 -13.25 -18.86
CA LEU A 159 10.53 -13.71 -20.19
C LEU A 159 12.00 -14.14 -20.20
N TRP A 160 12.83 -13.64 -19.27
CA TRP A 160 14.29 -13.85 -19.29
C TRP A 160 14.91 -14.17 -17.93
N LEU A 161 14.23 -13.80 -16.82
CA LEU A 161 14.77 -13.90 -15.48
C LEU A 161 13.98 -14.90 -14.63
N ASP A 162 14.70 -15.63 -13.80
CA ASP A 162 14.09 -16.49 -12.78
C ASP A 162 13.54 -15.67 -11.59
N TRP A 163 12.87 -16.34 -10.63
CA TRP A 163 12.29 -15.69 -9.46
C TRP A 163 13.33 -14.97 -8.59
N ARG A 164 14.56 -15.51 -8.48
CA ARG A 164 15.65 -14.98 -7.67
C ARG A 164 16.22 -13.71 -8.30
N GLU A 165 16.50 -13.75 -9.58
CA GLU A 165 17.01 -12.62 -10.35
C GLU A 165 16.02 -11.44 -10.32
N GLN A 166 14.73 -11.74 -10.39
CA GLN A 166 13.68 -10.72 -10.29
C GLN A 166 13.70 -10.02 -8.92
N TRP A 167 13.92 -10.74 -7.80
CA TRP A 167 14.08 -10.11 -6.48
C TRP A 167 15.31 -9.19 -6.43
N PHE A 168 16.40 -9.54 -7.09
CA PHE A 168 17.57 -8.66 -7.17
C PHE A 168 17.31 -7.41 -8.01
N VAL A 169 16.59 -7.52 -9.12
CA VAL A 169 16.14 -6.35 -9.90
C VAL A 169 15.22 -5.46 -9.07
N PHE A 170 14.26 -6.05 -8.35
CA PHE A 170 13.41 -5.29 -7.42
C PHE A 170 14.22 -4.61 -6.31
N THR A 171 15.29 -5.23 -5.84
CA THR A 171 16.21 -4.59 -4.88
C THR A 171 16.91 -3.37 -5.49
N ALA A 172 17.37 -3.46 -6.74
CA ALA A 172 17.95 -2.31 -7.43
C ALA A 172 16.93 -1.16 -7.61
N ILE A 173 15.70 -1.48 -8.01
CA ILE A 173 14.60 -0.52 -8.09
C ILE A 173 14.33 0.10 -6.71
N ALA A 174 14.30 -0.72 -5.65
CA ALA A 174 14.10 -0.26 -4.27
C ALA A 174 15.20 0.73 -3.83
N CYS A 175 16.47 0.48 -4.17
CA CYS A 175 17.57 1.41 -3.91
C CYS A 175 17.37 2.76 -4.63
N VAL A 176 16.89 2.74 -5.87
CA VAL A 176 16.59 3.98 -6.62
C VAL A 176 15.45 4.75 -5.98
N LEU A 177 14.35 4.08 -5.58
CA LEU A 177 13.19 4.70 -4.93
C LEU A 177 13.53 5.24 -3.53
N LEU A 178 14.47 4.61 -2.83
CA LEU A 178 14.92 5.01 -1.49
C LEU A 178 15.48 6.45 -1.48
N VAL A 179 16.21 6.83 -2.52
CA VAL A 179 16.89 8.14 -2.59
C VAL A 179 15.90 9.31 -2.49
N PRO A 180 14.89 9.44 -3.37
CA PRO A 180 13.91 10.52 -3.26
C PRO A 180 13.02 10.36 -2.02
N ALA A 181 12.66 9.13 -1.61
CA ALA A 181 11.86 8.89 -0.42
C ALA A 181 12.51 9.49 0.85
N LEU A 182 13.84 9.40 0.98
CA LEU A 182 14.56 9.93 2.13
C LEU A 182 15.00 11.38 1.98
N LYS A 183 15.44 11.79 0.77
CA LYS A 183 16.04 13.12 0.56
C LYS A 183 15.00 14.24 0.40
N TRP A 184 13.82 13.92 -0.12
CA TRP A 184 12.81 14.94 -0.42
C TRP A 184 11.86 15.21 0.75
N LEU A 185 11.82 14.34 1.76
CA LEU A 185 11.07 14.59 2.99
C LEU A 185 11.97 15.34 3.97
N PRO A 186 11.67 16.62 4.29
CA PRO A 186 12.44 17.41 5.26
C PRO A 186 12.26 16.87 6.68
N ALA A 187 13.19 17.22 7.56
CA ALA A 187 13.04 16.94 8.99
C ALA A 187 11.76 17.59 9.54
N PRO A 188 11.04 16.93 10.45
CA PRO A 188 9.80 17.46 11.00
C PRO A 188 10.05 18.69 11.87
N ASP A 189 9.21 19.70 11.72
CA ASP A 189 9.14 20.83 12.61
C ASP A 189 8.26 20.48 13.82
N THR A 190 8.77 20.71 15.02
CA THR A 190 8.10 20.39 16.30
C THR A 190 7.37 21.59 16.91
N SER A 191 7.36 22.76 16.28
CA SER A 191 6.60 23.92 16.77
C SER A 191 5.10 23.61 16.83
N THR A 192 4.36 24.28 17.73
CA THR A 192 2.90 24.12 17.89
C THR A 192 2.10 25.04 16.97
N LEU A 193 2.78 25.87 16.19
CA LEU A 193 2.18 26.86 15.30
C LEU A 193 2.37 26.48 13.85
N THR A 194 1.41 26.84 13.02
CA THR A 194 1.57 26.85 11.57
C THR A 194 2.52 27.97 11.14
N ARG A 195 2.97 27.96 9.88
CA ARG A 195 3.80 29.04 9.31
C ARG A 195 3.15 30.42 9.40
N THR A 196 1.83 30.50 9.48
CA THR A 196 1.06 31.76 9.65
C THR A 196 0.78 32.11 11.11
N GLY A 197 1.29 31.35 12.08
CA GLY A 197 1.09 31.58 13.52
C GLY A 197 -0.25 31.08 14.07
N ALA A 198 -1.07 30.38 13.28
CA ALA A 198 -2.30 29.78 13.76
C ALA A 198 -2.00 28.52 14.59
N PRO A 199 -2.72 28.29 15.74
CA PRO A 199 -2.57 27.07 16.53
C PRO A 199 -3.11 25.88 15.76
N MET A 200 -2.43 24.71 15.89
CA MET A 200 -2.94 23.44 15.38
C MET A 200 -4.01 22.91 16.36
N HIS A 201 -5.26 22.77 15.87
CA HIS A 201 -6.38 22.24 16.67
C HIS A 201 -6.52 20.75 16.42
N ASP A 202 -6.70 20.00 17.50
CA ASP A 202 -7.05 18.58 17.48
C ASP A 202 -8.53 18.44 17.90
N ASN A 203 -9.33 17.76 17.06
CA ASN A 203 -10.76 17.55 17.31
C ASN A 203 -11.11 16.06 17.13
N PRO A 204 -10.71 15.20 18.08
CA PRO A 204 -10.85 13.75 17.95
C PRO A 204 -12.33 13.34 17.88
N PRO A 205 -12.68 12.32 17.05
CA PRO A 205 -14.01 11.75 16.98
C PRO A 205 -14.46 11.11 18.32
N SER A 206 -15.78 10.95 18.50
CA SER A 206 -16.30 10.32 19.73
C SER A 206 -15.80 8.88 19.89
N PRO A 207 -15.54 8.40 21.13
CA PRO A 207 -15.02 7.05 21.36
C PRO A 207 -15.95 5.92 20.88
N LEU A 208 -17.27 6.14 20.89
CA LEU A 208 -18.24 5.17 20.39
C LEU A 208 -18.16 5.06 18.86
N PHE A 209 -18.17 6.21 18.17
CA PHE A 209 -17.98 6.26 16.73
C PHE A 209 -16.70 5.54 16.33
N MET A 210 -15.58 5.85 17.00
CA MET A 210 -14.29 5.25 16.70
C MET A 210 -14.30 3.72 16.85
N ARG A 211 -14.92 3.18 17.89
CA ARG A 211 -15.01 1.71 18.08
C ARG A 211 -15.80 1.01 16.99
N VAL A 212 -16.98 1.54 16.64
CA VAL A 212 -17.81 0.98 15.56
C VAL A 212 -17.11 1.09 14.21
N PHE A 213 -16.51 2.24 13.96
CA PHE A 213 -15.77 2.53 12.74
C PHE A 213 -14.57 1.58 12.56
N MET A 214 -13.78 1.35 13.61
CA MET A 214 -12.67 0.41 13.61
C MET A 214 -13.13 -1.04 13.39
N ALA A 215 -14.24 -1.46 13.97
CA ALA A 215 -14.81 -2.79 13.76
C ALA A 215 -15.24 -2.98 12.29
N ALA A 216 -15.94 -1.98 11.71
CA ALA A 216 -16.34 -2.02 10.30
C ALA A 216 -15.12 -2.05 9.35
N TYR A 217 -14.09 -1.25 9.65
CA TYR A 217 -12.86 -1.23 8.86
C TYR A 217 -12.06 -2.53 8.98
N PHE A 218 -12.04 -3.15 10.14
CA PHE A 218 -11.47 -4.48 10.33
C PHE A 218 -12.13 -5.54 9.44
N CYS A 219 -13.47 -5.55 9.37
CA CYS A 219 -14.20 -6.48 8.48
C CYS A 219 -13.85 -6.25 7.01
N ALA A 220 -13.75 -4.99 6.58
CA ALA A 220 -13.31 -4.65 5.23
C ALA A 220 -11.86 -5.13 4.96
N GLY A 221 -10.99 -5.04 5.97
CA GLY A 221 -9.61 -5.53 5.91
C GLY A 221 -9.51 -7.05 5.71
N VAL A 222 -10.39 -7.83 6.35
CA VAL A 222 -10.43 -9.29 6.16
C VAL A 222 -10.71 -9.64 4.69
N GLY A 223 -11.72 -9.02 4.07
CA GLY A 223 -12.02 -9.23 2.66
C GLY A 223 -10.88 -8.78 1.73
N PHE A 224 -10.25 -7.66 2.06
CA PHE A 224 -9.09 -7.14 1.32
C PHE A 224 -7.93 -8.13 1.30
N VAL A 225 -7.56 -8.72 2.45
CA VAL A 225 -6.37 -9.57 2.58
C VAL A 225 -6.40 -10.76 1.62
N VAL A 226 -7.56 -11.44 1.52
CA VAL A 226 -7.71 -12.60 0.63
C VAL A 226 -7.53 -12.18 -0.83
N SER A 227 -8.24 -11.14 -1.26
CA SER A 227 -8.20 -10.69 -2.66
C SER A 227 -6.84 -10.13 -3.04
N ALA A 228 -6.24 -9.27 -2.22
CA ALA A 228 -4.93 -8.66 -2.51
C ALA A 228 -3.78 -9.68 -2.56
N THR A 229 -3.89 -10.79 -1.82
CA THR A 229 -2.84 -11.82 -1.78
C THR A 229 -2.98 -12.81 -2.92
N PHE A 230 -4.19 -13.28 -3.17
CA PHE A 230 -4.41 -14.45 -4.01
C PHE A 230 -5.06 -14.17 -5.36
N ILE A 231 -5.34 -12.91 -5.72
CA ILE A 231 -6.04 -12.57 -6.97
C ILE A 231 -5.37 -13.21 -8.20
N VAL A 232 -4.04 -13.17 -8.28
CA VAL A 232 -3.28 -13.76 -9.39
C VAL A 232 -3.47 -15.27 -9.42
N ALA A 233 -3.35 -15.92 -8.26
CA ALA A 233 -3.51 -17.36 -8.14
C ALA A 233 -4.98 -17.80 -8.40
N ILE A 234 -5.95 -17.01 -7.94
CA ILE A 234 -7.38 -17.26 -8.17
C ILE A 234 -7.68 -17.21 -9.67
N VAL A 235 -7.28 -16.13 -10.34
CA VAL A 235 -7.55 -15.96 -11.77
C VAL A 235 -6.85 -17.03 -12.60
N ASN A 236 -5.61 -17.39 -12.29
CA ASN A 236 -4.89 -18.47 -12.98
C ASN A 236 -5.54 -19.85 -12.86
N ARG A 237 -6.45 -20.06 -11.87
CA ARG A 237 -7.20 -21.31 -11.68
C ARG A 237 -8.56 -21.31 -12.36
N LEU A 238 -9.02 -20.16 -12.87
CA LEU A 238 -10.27 -20.10 -13.62
C LEU A 238 -10.07 -20.73 -15.00
N PRO A 239 -11.03 -21.56 -15.49
CA PRO A 239 -10.93 -22.20 -16.78
C PRO A 239 -10.72 -21.18 -17.92
N GLY A 240 -9.69 -21.39 -18.74
CA GLY A 240 -9.32 -20.53 -19.87
C GLY A 240 -8.61 -19.22 -19.50
N LEU A 241 -8.19 -19.07 -18.22
CA LEU A 241 -7.44 -17.91 -17.72
C LEU A 241 -6.07 -18.27 -17.17
N GLU A 242 -5.57 -19.45 -17.48
CA GLU A 242 -4.26 -19.93 -17.05
C GLU A 242 -3.16 -18.95 -17.55
N GLY A 243 -2.34 -18.44 -16.61
CA GLY A 243 -1.29 -17.45 -16.92
C GLY A 243 -1.78 -15.98 -17.04
N GLN A 244 -3.10 -15.74 -16.96
CA GLN A 244 -3.67 -14.39 -17.12
C GLN A 244 -3.81 -13.59 -15.80
N GLY A 245 -3.50 -14.21 -14.66
CA GLY A 245 -3.68 -13.56 -13.35
C GLY A 245 -2.91 -12.25 -13.18
N SER A 246 -1.75 -12.11 -13.83
CA SER A 246 -0.95 -10.87 -13.80
C SER A 246 -1.69 -9.67 -14.39
N TRP A 247 -2.57 -9.86 -15.38
CA TRP A 247 -3.39 -8.78 -15.95
C TRP A 247 -4.41 -8.26 -14.94
N SER A 248 -5.00 -9.14 -14.14
CA SER A 248 -5.91 -8.73 -13.06
C SER A 248 -5.18 -7.91 -12.01
N PHE A 249 -3.95 -8.28 -11.65
CA PHE A 249 -3.15 -7.52 -10.70
C PHE A 249 -2.72 -6.16 -11.25
N LEU A 250 -2.39 -6.08 -12.54
CA LEU A 250 -2.15 -4.82 -13.24
C LEU A 250 -3.39 -3.92 -13.22
N ALA A 251 -4.56 -4.48 -13.51
CA ALA A 251 -5.83 -3.75 -13.49
C ALA A 251 -6.13 -3.16 -12.10
N ILE A 252 -5.87 -3.92 -11.02
CA ILE A 252 -5.95 -3.40 -9.63
C ILE A 252 -5.06 -2.18 -9.46
N GLY A 253 -3.79 -2.28 -9.86
CA GLY A 253 -2.83 -1.19 -9.72
C GLY A 253 -3.24 0.07 -10.49
N LEU A 254 -3.64 -0.09 -11.76
CA LEU A 254 -4.06 1.04 -12.60
C LEU A 254 -5.33 1.73 -12.05
N ALA A 255 -6.31 0.96 -11.57
CA ALA A 255 -7.51 1.52 -10.95
C ALA A 255 -7.22 2.21 -9.61
N ALA A 256 -6.23 1.73 -8.86
CA ALA A 256 -5.83 2.29 -7.58
C ALA A 256 -5.13 3.67 -7.71
N VAL A 257 -4.46 3.95 -8.83
CA VAL A 257 -3.76 5.24 -9.05
C VAL A 257 -4.70 6.44 -8.86
N PRO A 258 -5.83 6.57 -9.57
CA PRO A 258 -6.74 7.70 -9.41
C PRO A 258 -7.70 7.55 -8.23
N ALA A 259 -7.79 6.37 -7.60
CA ALA A 259 -8.83 6.03 -6.65
C ALA A 259 -9.02 7.06 -5.54
N CYS A 260 -7.95 7.47 -4.87
CA CYS A 260 -8.05 8.43 -3.76
C CYS A 260 -8.56 9.81 -4.20
N ILE A 261 -8.18 10.26 -5.40
CA ILE A 261 -8.64 11.54 -5.96
C ILE A 261 -10.13 11.45 -6.28
N VAL A 262 -10.55 10.34 -6.89
CA VAL A 262 -11.96 10.09 -7.24
C VAL A 262 -12.81 10.01 -5.97
N TRP A 263 -12.38 9.26 -4.95
CA TRP A 263 -13.11 9.12 -3.70
C TRP A 263 -13.14 10.40 -2.88
N ASP A 264 -12.09 11.22 -2.88
CA ASP A 264 -12.11 12.55 -2.28
C ASP A 264 -13.16 13.45 -2.96
N PHE A 265 -13.24 13.43 -4.30
CA PHE A 265 -14.26 14.17 -5.04
C PHE A 265 -15.68 13.69 -4.72
N ILE A 266 -15.92 12.37 -4.64
CA ILE A 266 -17.21 11.80 -4.27
C ILE A 266 -17.57 12.20 -2.82
N ALA A 267 -16.62 12.09 -1.88
CA ALA A 267 -16.84 12.42 -0.47
C ALA A 267 -17.21 13.89 -0.26
N ARG A 268 -16.63 14.80 -1.04
CA ARG A 268 -17.00 16.24 -1.00
C ARG A 268 -18.44 16.52 -1.44
N ARG A 269 -19.03 15.66 -2.27
CA ARG A 269 -20.42 15.81 -2.77
C ARG A 269 -21.44 15.05 -1.93
N THR A 270 -21.10 13.86 -1.46
CA THR A 270 -22.04 12.94 -0.79
C THR A 270 -21.85 12.84 0.72
N GLY A 271 -20.74 13.38 1.23
CA GLY A 271 -20.26 13.17 2.59
C GLY A 271 -19.36 11.94 2.69
N ALA A 272 -18.38 11.99 3.61
CA ALA A 272 -17.35 10.97 3.75
C ALA A 272 -17.91 9.58 4.11
N LEU A 273 -18.94 9.51 4.98
CA LEU A 273 -19.56 8.25 5.37
C LEU A 273 -20.30 7.58 4.20
N ASN A 274 -21.07 8.35 3.41
CA ASN A 274 -21.77 7.81 2.24
C ASN A 274 -20.79 7.33 1.18
N ALA A 275 -19.71 8.08 0.95
CA ALA A 275 -18.65 7.68 0.04
C ALA A 275 -17.99 6.36 0.51
N LEU A 276 -17.74 6.21 1.81
CA LEU A 276 -17.16 4.99 2.38
C LEU A 276 -18.10 3.79 2.22
N ILE A 277 -19.39 3.95 2.48
CA ILE A 277 -20.41 2.90 2.28
C ILE A 277 -20.44 2.48 0.81
N LEU A 278 -20.49 3.44 -0.11
CA LEU A 278 -20.49 3.16 -1.56
C LEU A 278 -19.21 2.41 -1.97
N ALA A 279 -18.04 2.84 -1.48
CA ALA A 279 -16.77 2.15 -1.75
C ALA A 279 -16.81 0.70 -1.24
N ALA A 280 -17.32 0.48 -0.03
CA ALA A 280 -17.43 -0.87 0.55
C ALA A 280 -18.34 -1.78 -0.28
N VAL A 281 -19.51 -1.29 -0.70
CA VAL A 281 -20.45 -2.04 -1.56
C VAL A 281 -19.79 -2.39 -2.90
N LEU A 282 -19.14 -1.43 -3.55
CA LEU A 282 -18.44 -1.67 -4.82
C LEU A 282 -17.26 -2.63 -4.64
N GLN A 283 -16.57 -2.61 -3.49
CA GLN A 283 -15.50 -3.56 -3.20
C GLN A 283 -16.04 -4.98 -3.04
N ILE A 284 -17.18 -5.17 -2.37
CA ILE A 284 -17.84 -6.48 -2.28
C ILE A 284 -18.19 -7.00 -3.69
N VAL A 285 -18.79 -6.18 -4.54
CA VAL A 285 -19.08 -6.54 -5.93
C VAL A 285 -17.78 -6.92 -6.66
N GLY A 286 -16.74 -6.14 -6.52
CA GLY A 286 -15.43 -6.40 -7.15
C GLY A 286 -14.79 -7.73 -6.72
N ILE A 287 -14.96 -8.11 -5.46
CA ILE A 287 -14.47 -9.40 -4.93
C ILE A 287 -15.28 -10.58 -5.47
N LEU A 288 -16.59 -10.42 -5.65
CA LEU A 288 -17.48 -11.49 -6.09
C LEU A 288 -17.48 -11.71 -7.61
N LEU A 289 -17.24 -10.68 -8.40
CA LEU A 289 -17.32 -10.73 -9.88
C LEU A 289 -16.47 -11.85 -10.52
N PRO A 290 -15.21 -12.08 -10.14
CA PRO A 290 -14.40 -13.15 -10.73
C PRO A 290 -15.03 -14.55 -10.53
N VAL A 291 -15.74 -14.74 -9.42
CA VAL A 291 -16.33 -16.04 -9.05
C VAL A 291 -17.73 -16.20 -9.66
N VAL A 292 -18.56 -15.14 -9.64
CA VAL A 292 -19.97 -15.22 -10.07
C VAL A 292 -20.11 -15.12 -11.58
N VAL A 293 -19.41 -14.20 -12.21
CA VAL A 293 -19.45 -13.99 -13.68
C VAL A 293 -18.47 -14.92 -14.39
N GLY A 294 -17.29 -15.14 -13.75
CA GLY A 294 -16.22 -15.95 -14.34
C GLY A 294 -15.57 -15.28 -15.56
N GLY A 295 -14.66 -16.00 -16.21
CA GLY A 295 -13.99 -15.55 -17.42
C GLY A 295 -13.17 -14.26 -17.27
N MET A 296 -12.58 -13.80 -18.37
CA MET A 296 -11.73 -12.60 -18.40
C MET A 296 -12.52 -11.33 -18.00
N VAL A 297 -13.76 -11.20 -18.42
CA VAL A 297 -14.58 -10.02 -18.11
C VAL A 297 -14.82 -9.90 -16.61
N GLY A 298 -15.22 -11.00 -15.95
CA GLY A 298 -15.43 -11.03 -14.49
C GLY A 298 -14.12 -10.74 -13.73
N ALA A 299 -13.01 -11.30 -14.18
CA ALA A 299 -11.70 -11.12 -13.57
C ALA A 299 -11.21 -9.65 -13.66
N ILE A 300 -11.27 -9.04 -14.84
CA ILE A 300 -10.81 -7.66 -15.06
C ILE A 300 -11.77 -6.65 -14.41
N ALA A 301 -13.09 -6.81 -14.58
CA ALA A 301 -14.06 -5.92 -13.95
C ALA A 301 -13.98 -5.98 -12.42
N GLY A 302 -13.85 -7.18 -11.85
CA GLY A 302 -13.62 -7.37 -10.43
C GLY A 302 -12.33 -6.70 -9.95
N ALA A 303 -11.25 -6.86 -10.69
CA ALA A 303 -9.96 -6.25 -10.39
C ALA A 303 -10.00 -4.72 -10.43
N LEU A 304 -10.67 -4.13 -11.42
CA LEU A 304 -10.85 -2.67 -11.53
C LEU A 304 -11.68 -2.11 -10.38
N LEU A 305 -12.78 -2.76 -10.01
CA LEU A 305 -13.62 -2.35 -8.88
C LEU A 305 -12.86 -2.49 -7.56
N PHE A 306 -12.18 -3.60 -7.35
CA PHE A 306 -11.39 -3.83 -6.15
C PHE A 306 -10.25 -2.79 -6.04
N GLY A 307 -9.47 -2.60 -7.10
CA GLY A 307 -8.38 -1.62 -7.14
C GLY A 307 -8.85 -0.18 -6.94
N GLY A 308 -9.97 0.19 -7.60
CA GLY A 308 -10.56 1.52 -7.52
C GLY A 308 -11.21 1.82 -6.15
N THR A 309 -11.42 0.84 -5.30
CA THR A 309 -12.09 1.04 -4.00
C THR A 309 -11.17 0.91 -2.80
N PHE A 310 -10.25 -0.06 -2.76
CA PHE A 310 -9.52 -0.37 -1.53
C PHE A 310 -8.61 0.78 -1.05
N VAL A 311 -7.88 1.44 -1.97
CA VAL A 311 -7.02 2.59 -1.59
C VAL A 311 -7.87 3.80 -1.23
N GLY A 312 -8.99 4.00 -1.96
CA GLY A 312 -9.97 5.04 -1.65
C GLY A 312 -10.57 4.88 -0.25
N MET A 313 -10.94 3.66 0.14
CA MET A 313 -11.43 3.38 1.50
C MET A 313 -10.39 3.73 2.56
N VAL A 314 -9.11 3.38 2.36
CA VAL A 314 -8.03 3.75 3.27
C VAL A 314 -7.93 5.27 3.41
N SER A 315 -7.97 6.00 2.29
CA SER A 315 -7.90 7.47 2.30
C SER A 315 -9.09 8.09 3.05
N LEU A 316 -10.32 7.61 2.78
CA LEU A 316 -11.54 8.08 3.46
C LEU A 316 -11.48 7.80 4.97
N VAL A 317 -11.05 6.60 5.35
CA VAL A 317 -10.90 6.21 6.76
C VAL A 317 -9.90 7.09 7.48
N LEU A 318 -8.74 7.34 6.90
CA LEU A 318 -7.72 8.22 7.50
C LEU A 318 -8.22 9.67 7.64
N THR A 319 -9.00 10.16 6.66
CA THR A 319 -9.59 11.50 6.72
C THR A 319 -10.68 11.61 7.80
N MET A 320 -11.41 10.54 8.09
CA MET A 320 -12.48 10.53 9.11
C MET A 320 -11.95 10.26 10.53
N ALA A 321 -10.76 9.68 10.66
CA ALA A 321 -10.14 9.35 11.93
C ALA A 321 -9.22 10.46 12.48
N GLY A 322 -8.72 11.36 11.63
CA GLY A 322 -7.85 12.51 11.95
C GLY A 322 -8.59 13.81 11.88
#